data_9859f16f6931a18a93a2f7c93066a6ff
#
_entry.id   9859f16f6931a18a93a2f7c93066a6ff
#
_cell.length_a   1.000
_cell.length_b   1.000
_cell.length_c   1.000
_cell.angle_alpha   90.00
_cell.angle_beta   90.00
_cell.angle_gamma   90.00
#
_symmetry.space_group_name_H-M   'P 1'
#
loop_
_entity.id
_entity.type
_entity.pdbx_description
1 polymer ?
#
loop_
_entity_poly.entity_id
_entity_poly.type
_entity_poly.pdbx_seq_one_letter_code
_entity_poly.pdbx_strand_id
1 'polypeptide(L)'
;DKEKLLAELKKRLSDNCADFTWENTSGIENSTDETAEKAEDEISDLQSRFLEDISVCDEELLEKYLETEEISTSDIRKVIKERKLFPCFFGSALKMTGVEEFLHGLEKYCETPTYPSEFGAKVFKIARDDQGNRLSYMKITGGTLKVKELLTDTEKADQIRIYSGVKFELAKEAPAGTICAVTGLSQTHPGQGFGIERESEMPVLEPVLNYRILLPEDCDVHQMLKKLKELEEEEPELHIVWNEQLGEIHAMLMGEVQIEILKHLIWERFHVAVEFGTGNIVYKETIAEPVEGVGHFEPLRHYAEVHLLLEPGEPGSGLQFFTACSEDVLDRNWQRLILTHLEEREHPGVLTGSPITDMQITLITGRAHLKHTEGGDFRQATYRAVRQGLKKAKSVLLEPYY
;
A
#
# COMPACT_ATOMS: atom_id res chain seq x y z
N ASP A 1 3.97 -22.72 29.76
CA ASP A 1 4.40 -21.82 30.84
C ASP A 1 4.02 -20.38 30.47
N LYS A 2 2.80 -19.96 30.90
CA LYS A 2 2.23 -18.65 30.60
C LYS A 2 3.12 -17.51 31.08
N GLU A 3 3.66 -17.62 32.29
CA GLU A 3 4.46 -16.55 32.91
C GLU A 3 5.72 -16.25 32.10
N LYS A 4 6.39 -17.27 31.55
CA LYS A 4 7.57 -17.08 30.71
C LYS A 4 7.20 -16.43 29.38
N LEU A 5 6.09 -16.82 28.78
CA LEU A 5 5.61 -16.21 27.54
C LEU A 5 5.21 -14.75 27.74
N LEU A 6 4.51 -14.45 28.84
CA LEU A 6 4.15 -13.06 29.17
C LEU A 6 5.39 -12.20 29.44
N ALA A 7 6.36 -12.73 30.18
CA ALA A 7 7.64 -12.04 30.44
C ALA A 7 8.42 -11.77 29.12
N GLU A 8 8.41 -12.72 28.17
CA GLU A 8 9.03 -12.53 26.88
C GLU A 8 8.28 -11.49 26.02
N LEU A 9 6.94 -11.48 26.07
CA LEU A 9 6.11 -10.46 25.41
C LEU A 9 6.37 -9.07 26.02
N LYS A 10 6.40 -8.94 27.34
CA LYS A 10 6.75 -7.69 28.02
C LYS A 10 8.10 -7.16 27.55
N LYS A 11 9.11 -8.02 27.46
CA LYS A 11 10.45 -7.65 27.03
C LYS A 11 10.55 -7.25 25.56
N ARG A 12 9.76 -7.87 24.65
CA ARG A 12 9.87 -7.67 23.19
C ARG A 12 8.92 -6.62 22.63
N LEU A 13 7.74 -6.46 23.23
CA LEU A 13 6.69 -5.58 22.74
C LEU A 13 6.52 -4.36 23.65
N SER A 14 6.06 -4.57 24.87
CA SER A 14 5.77 -3.50 25.83
C SER A 14 5.62 -4.07 27.22
N ASP A 15 6.09 -3.33 28.23
CA ASP A 15 5.87 -3.65 29.64
C ASP A 15 4.38 -3.71 30.02
N ASN A 16 3.54 -3.05 29.22
CA ASN A 16 2.09 -2.97 29.39
C ASN A 16 1.32 -4.14 28.75
N CYS A 17 1.98 -5.29 28.49
CA CYS A 17 1.30 -6.54 28.15
C CYS A 17 0.69 -7.15 29.43
N ALA A 18 -0.61 -7.46 29.42
CA ALA A 18 -1.32 -8.07 30.55
C ALA A 18 -2.06 -9.35 30.15
N ASP A 19 -2.14 -10.34 31.05
CA ASP A 19 -2.86 -11.60 30.84
C ASP A 19 -4.37 -11.40 31.08
N PHE A 20 -5.15 -11.55 30.04
CA PHE A 20 -6.62 -11.46 30.05
C PHE A 20 -7.31 -12.84 30.07
N THR A 21 -6.57 -13.94 30.18
CA THR A 21 -7.11 -15.31 30.14
C THR A 21 -7.88 -15.67 31.45
N TRP A 22 -7.64 -14.94 32.53
CA TRP A 22 -8.21 -15.22 33.85
C TRP A 22 -9.70 -14.94 33.96
N GLU A 23 -10.26 -14.00 33.16
CA GLU A 23 -11.65 -13.54 33.26
C GLU A 23 -12.68 -14.65 33.06
N ASN A 24 -12.33 -15.72 32.39
CA ASN A 24 -13.23 -16.82 32.07
C ASN A 24 -13.08 -18.04 32.99
N THR A 25 -12.22 -17.96 34.00
CA THR A 25 -12.13 -19.01 35.04
C THR A 25 -13.30 -18.94 36.03
N SER A 26 -14.10 -17.88 36.00
CA SER A 26 -15.29 -17.68 36.86
C SER A 26 -16.55 -18.44 36.42
N GLY A 27 -16.49 -19.26 35.34
CA GLY A 27 -17.60 -20.09 34.86
C GLY A 27 -17.74 -21.48 35.52
N ILE A 28 -17.17 -21.72 36.69
CA ILE A 28 -17.39 -22.94 37.45
C ILE A 28 -18.63 -22.77 38.36
N GLU A 29 -19.78 -22.65 37.74
CA GLU A 29 -21.06 -22.96 38.41
C GLU A 29 -21.18 -24.48 38.51
N ASN A 30 -20.75 -25.05 39.63
CA ASN A 30 -21.20 -26.33 40.22
C ASN A 30 -20.09 -26.94 41.10
N SER A 31 -19.80 -26.31 42.21
CA SER A 31 -19.08 -26.98 43.31
C SER A 31 -19.72 -26.66 44.65
N THR A 32 -19.85 -27.67 45.49
CA THR A 32 -20.45 -27.70 46.79
C THR A 32 -19.79 -26.74 47.80
N ASP A 33 -20.59 -26.14 48.69
CA ASP A 33 -20.41 -25.00 49.58
C ASP A 33 -19.01 -24.67 50.19
N GLU A 34 -18.13 -25.60 50.50
CA GLU A 34 -16.83 -25.30 51.12
C GLU A 34 -15.67 -25.06 50.14
N THR A 35 -15.86 -25.47 48.87
CA THR A 35 -14.90 -25.20 47.75
C THR A 35 -15.21 -23.90 47.04
N ALA A 36 -16.44 -23.38 47.16
CA ALA A 36 -16.89 -22.15 46.57
C ALA A 36 -16.26 -20.92 47.22
N GLU A 37 -16.25 -20.82 48.56
CA GLU A 37 -15.64 -19.66 49.28
C GLU A 37 -14.15 -19.50 48.98
N LYS A 38 -13.39 -20.61 48.91
CA LYS A 38 -11.94 -20.55 48.55
C LYS A 38 -11.72 -20.17 47.07
N ALA A 39 -12.60 -20.56 46.18
CA ALA A 39 -12.52 -20.19 44.78
C ALA A 39 -12.90 -18.72 44.58
N GLU A 40 -13.85 -18.18 45.32
CA GLU A 40 -14.22 -16.76 45.32
C GLU A 40 -13.07 -15.87 45.84
N ASP A 41 -12.38 -16.27 46.93
CA ASP A 41 -11.22 -15.54 47.46
C ASP A 41 -10.04 -15.56 46.45
N GLU A 42 -9.76 -16.72 45.80
CA GLU A 42 -8.71 -16.81 44.77
C GLU A 42 -9.02 -15.98 43.53
N ILE A 43 -10.28 -15.92 43.11
CA ILE A 43 -10.73 -15.09 41.97
C ILE A 43 -10.62 -13.60 42.32
N SER A 44 -11.03 -13.22 43.53
CA SER A 44 -10.92 -11.83 44.02
C SER A 44 -9.44 -11.37 44.07
N ASP A 45 -8.53 -12.22 44.53
CA ASP A 45 -7.08 -11.95 44.57
C ASP A 45 -6.50 -11.79 43.16
N LEU A 46 -6.92 -12.66 42.21
CA LEU A 46 -6.50 -12.58 40.80
C LEU A 46 -7.01 -11.29 40.14
N GLN A 47 -8.27 -10.93 40.43
CA GLN A 47 -8.86 -9.70 39.91
C GLN A 47 -8.15 -8.46 40.43
N SER A 48 -7.84 -8.40 41.71
CA SER A 48 -7.14 -7.27 42.32
C SER A 48 -5.74 -7.11 41.71
N ARG A 49 -4.98 -8.18 41.60
CA ARG A 49 -3.65 -8.17 40.96
C ARG A 49 -3.70 -7.74 39.50
N PHE A 50 -4.72 -8.18 38.76
CA PHE A 50 -4.92 -7.78 37.37
C PHE A 50 -5.22 -6.28 37.27
N LEU A 51 -6.10 -5.74 38.14
CA LEU A 51 -6.42 -4.32 38.16
C LEU A 51 -5.21 -3.47 38.56
N GLU A 52 -4.39 -3.92 39.51
CA GLU A 52 -3.12 -3.29 39.83
C GLU A 52 -2.16 -3.29 38.64
N ASP A 53 -1.99 -4.42 37.96
CA ASP A 53 -1.10 -4.56 36.80
C ASP A 53 -1.49 -3.65 35.63
N ILE A 54 -2.80 -3.51 35.36
CA ILE A 54 -3.26 -2.66 34.24
C ILE A 54 -3.35 -1.18 34.61
N SER A 55 -3.56 -0.84 35.89
CA SER A 55 -3.66 0.56 36.33
C SER A 55 -2.39 1.36 36.04
N VAL A 56 -1.21 0.71 36.10
CA VAL A 56 0.09 1.36 35.88
C VAL A 56 0.33 1.77 34.41
N CYS A 57 -0.48 1.30 33.47
CA CYS A 57 -0.30 1.60 32.05
C CYS A 57 -0.68 3.06 31.66
N ASP A 58 -1.44 3.75 32.52
CA ASP A 58 -1.94 5.11 32.27
C ASP A 58 -2.11 5.88 33.57
N GLU A 59 -1.69 7.16 33.61
CA GLU A 59 -1.74 7.98 34.82
C GLU A 59 -3.18 8.25 35.30
N GLU A 60 -4.12 8.55 34.36
CA GLU A 60 -5.54 8.78 34.69
C GLU A 60 -6.19 7.50 35.25
N LEU A 61 -5.81 6.35 34.69
CA LEU A 61 -6.31 5.05 35.14
C LEU A 61 -5.78 4.70 36.54
N LEU A 62 -4.53 5.02 36.80
CA LEU A 62 -3.90 4.80 38.11
C LEU A 62 -4.53 5.69 39.20
N GLU A 63 -4.73 6.98 38.95
CA GLU A 63 -5.40 7.89 39.87
C GLU A 63 -6.81 7.40 40.20
N LYS A 64 -7.57 7.00 39.16
CA LYS A 64 -8.93 6.47 39.33
C LYS A 64 -8.94 5.20 40.18
N TYR A 65 -8.02 4.27 39.92
CA TYR A 65 -7.90 3.03 40.70
C TYR A 65 -7.56 3.29 42.15
N LEU A 66 -6.66 4.24 42.44
CA LEU A 66 -6.29 4.63 43.81
C LEU A 66 -7.43 5.29 44.57
N GLU A 67 -8.38 5.95 43.89
CA GLU A 67 -9.54 6.60 44.50
C GLU A 67 -10.70 5.63 44.72
N THR A 68 -10.96 4.74 43.76
CA THR A 68 -12.20 3.93 43.73
C THR A 68 -11.99 2.43 43.90
N GLU A 69 -10.75 1.95 43.77
CA GLU A 69 -10.37 0.53 43.69
C GLU A 69 -11.07 -0.22 42.54
N GLU A 70 -11.68 0.51 41.58
CA GLU A 70 -12.42 -0.05 40.46
C GLU A 70 -11.93 0.51 39.11
N ILE A 71 -11.86 -0.34 38.11
CA ILE A 71 -11.62 0.03 36.71
C ILE A 71 -12.78 -0.52 35.85
N SER A 72 -13.47 0.35 35.15
CA SER A 72 -14.58 -0.06 34.30
C SER A 72 -14.09 -0.65 32.95
N THR A 73 -14.92 -1.49 32.32
CA THR A 73 -14.64 -2.01 30.95
C THR A 73 -14.46 -0.88 29.94
N SER A 74 -15.12 0.27 30.13
CA SER A 74 -14.93 1.44 29.24
C SER A 74 -13.55 2.06 29.39
N ASP A 75 -12.99 2.08 30.59
CA ASP A 75 -11.63 2.58 30.83
C ASP A 75 -10.59 1.65 30.19
N ILE A 76 -10.77 0.34 30.33
CA ILE A 76 -9.91 -0.66 29.70
C ILE A 76 -9.96 -0.53 28.17
N ARG A 77 -11.15 -0.38 27.57
CA ARG A 77 -11.32 -0.13 26.14
C ARG A 77 -10.58 1.13 25.68
N LYS A 78 -10.64 2.22 26.46
CA LYS A 78 -9.95 3.48 26.16
C LYS A 78 -8.43 3.26 26.05
N VAL A 79 -7.81 2.66 27.08
CA VAL A 79 -6.35 2.46 27.08
C VAL A 79 -5.86 1.42 26.05
N ILE A 80 -6.67 0.42 25.72
CA ILE A 80 -6.40 -0.49 24.60
C ILE A 80 -6.44 0.26 23.26
N LYS A 81 -7.46 1.09 23.04
CA LYS A 81 -7.61 1.91 21.83
C LYS A 81 -6.45 2.90 21.65
N GLU A 82 -5.98 3.48 22.74
CA GLU A 82 -4.84 4.39 22.79
C GLU A 82 -3.48 3.65 22.70
N ARG A 83 -3.49 2.32 22.61
CA ARG A 83 -2.29 1.46 22.58
C ARG A 83 -1.39 1.60 23.80
N LYS A 84 -1.97 1.91 24.94
CA LYS A 84 -1.30 1.97 26.23
C LYS A 84 -1.31 0.61 26.95
N LEU A 85 -2.28 -0.26 26.64
CA LEU A 85 -2.45 -1.59 27.20
C LEU A 85 -2.57 -2.62 26.06
N PHE A 86 -1.87 -3.74 26.18
CA PHE A 86 -1.87 -4.83 25.21
C PHE A 86 -2.41 -6.12 25.86
N PRO A 87 -3.68 -6.46 25.62
CA PRO A 87 -4.30 -7.67 26.16
C PRO A 87 -3.70 -8.92 25.54
N CYS A 88 -3.25 -9.85 26.37
CA CYS A 88 -2.68 -11.13 25.96
C CYS A 88 -3.63 -12.26 26.35
N PHE A 89 -3.95 -13.13 25.40
CA PHE A 89 -4.76 -14.34 25.61
C PHE A 89 -3.91 -15.57 25.34
N PHE A 90 -3.87 -16.51 26.28
CA PHE A 90 -3.09 -17.73 26.15
C PHE A 90 -3.99 -18.92 25.88
N GLY A 91 -3.74 -19.62 24.79
CA GLY A 91 -4.53 -20.77 24.37
C GLY A 91 -3.77 -21.74 23.49
N SER A 92 -4.47 -22.75 23.00
CA SER A 92 -3.96 -23.71 22.03
C SER A 92 -4.98 -23.86 20.89
N ALA A 93 -4.70 -23.27 19.74
CA ALA A 93 -5.54 -23.35 18.55
C ALA A 93 -5.78 -24.81 18.14
N LEU A 94 -4.74 -25.67 18.21
CA LEU A 94 -4.85 -27.08 17.87
C LEU A 94 -5.81 -27.85 18.79
N LYS A 95 -5.87 -27.48 20.08
CA LYS A 95 -6.75 -28.09 21.09
C LYS A 95 -8.06 -27.32 21.28
N MET A 96 -8.23 -26.21 20.59
CA MET A 96 -9.35 -25.27 20.73
C MET A 96 -9.52 -24.70 22.15
N THR A 97 -8.46 -24.77 22.98
CA THR A 97 -8.47 -24.26 24.35
C THR A 97 -8.14 -22.76 24.31
N GLY A 98 -8.89 -21.90 24.98
CA GLY A 98 -8.67 -20.46 25.04
C GLY A 98 -9.19 -19.69 23.82
N VAL A 99 -9.83 -20.36 22.85
CA VAL A 99 -10.37 -19.74 21.64
C VAL A 99 -11.66 -18.97 21.92
N GLU A 100 -12.57 -19.57 22.71
CA GLU A 100 -13.81 -18.91 23.10
C GLU A 100 -13.54 -17.70 23.96
N GLU A 101 -12.61 -17.80 24.89
CA GLU A 101 -12.16 -16.70 25.76
C GLU A 101 -11.57 -15.56 24.94
N PHE A 102 -10.76 -15.87 23.95
CA PHE A 102 -10.21 -14.86 23.06
C PHE A 102 -11.31 -14.15 22.25
N LEU A 103 -12.28 -14.90 21.69
CA LEU A 103 -13.40 -14.34 20.94
C LEU A 103 -14.28 -13.44 21.84
N HIS A 104 -14.53 -13.89 23.07
CA HIS A 104 -15.26 -13.08 24.07
C HIS A 104 -14.52 -11.82 24.48
N GLY A 105 -13.18 -11.92 24.60
CA GLY A 105 -12.31 -10.77 24.83
C GLY A 105 -12.38 -9.76 23.68
N LEU A 106 -12.39 -10.22 22.42
CA LEU A 106 -12.58 -9.33 21.26
C LEU A 106 -13.94 -8.61 21.33
N GLU A 107 -15.02 -9.33 21.61
CA GLU A 107 -16.36 -8.73 21.75
C GLU A 107 -16.42 -7.70 22.90
N LYS A 108 -15.80 -8.02 24.03
CA LYS A 108 -15.81 -7.20 25.23
C LYS A 108 -14.94 -5.94 25.10
N TYR A 109 -13.76 -6.03 24.49
CA TYR A 109 -12.76 -4.96 24.50
C TYR A 109 -12.58 -4.21 23.18
N CYS A 110 -13.02 -4.78 22.03
CA CYS A 110 -12.99 -4.06 20.78
C CYS A 110 -14.26 -3.21 20.59
N GLU A 111 -14.06 -1.96 20.25
CA GLU A 111 -15.18 -1.07 19.89
C GLU A 111 -15.51 -1.24 18.41
N THR A 112 -16.79 -1.29 18.08
CA THR A 112 -17.25 -1.18 16.70
C THR A 112 -17.02 0.24 16.21
N PRO A 113 -16.30 0.47 15.10
CA PRO A 113 -16.07 1.80 14.56
C PRO A 113 -17.40 2.48 14.22
N THR A 114 -17.50 3.76 14.53
CA THR A 114 -18.60 4.62 14.05
C THR A 114 -18.20 5.15 12.68
N TYR A 115 -19.11 5.04 11.72
CA TYR A 115 -18.86 5.47 10.34
C TYR A 115 -19.65 6.75 10.02
N PRO A 116 -19.09 7.67 9.22
CA PRO A 116 -19.81 8.85 8.76
C PRO A 116 -20.96 8.47 7.83
N SER A 117 -21.94 9.38 7.72
CA SER A 117 -23.08 9.20 6.80
C SER A 117 -22.73 9.48 5.35
N GLU A 118 -21.67 10.24 5.10
CA GLU A 118 -21.15 10.52 3.77
C GLU A 118 -20.47 9.27 3.19
N PHE A 119 -20.66 9.06 1.87
CA PHE A 119 -20.11 7.86 1.20
C PHE A 119 -18.60 7.86 1.23
N GLY A 120 -18.04 6.70 1.58
CA GLY A 120 -16.62 6.39 1.51
C GLY A 120 -16.39 4.91 1.28
N ALA A 121 -15.42 4.59 0.44
CA ALA A 121 -14.96 3.21 0.21
C ALA A 121 -13.48 3.18 -0.10
N LYS A 122 -12.80 2.11 0.33
CA LYS A 122 -11.37 1.88 0.09
C LYS A 122 -11.16 0.55 -0.59
N VAL A 123 -10.57 0.56 -1.78
CA VAL A 123 -10.15 -0.65 -2.48
C VAL A 123 -8.87 -1.17 -1.84
N PHE A 124 -8.83 -2.44 -1.47
CA PHE A 124 -7.64 -3.05 -0.87
C PHE A 124 -7.11 -4.25 -1.65
N LYS A 125 -7.90 -4.79 -2.59
CA LYS A 125 -7.48 -5.94 -3.40
C LYS A 125 -8.22 -5.97 -4.73
N ILE A 126 -7.51 -6.35 -5.77
CA ILE A 126 -8.09 -6.77 -7.05
C ILE A 126 -7.92 -8.28 -7.16
N ALA A 127 -8.93 -8.96 -7.69
CA ALA A 127 -8.86 -10.39 -7.99
C ALA A 127 -9.76 -10.72 -9.20
N ARG A 128 -9.72 -11.97 -9.65
CA ARG A 128 -10.62 -12.49 -10.69
C ARG A 128 -11.32 -13.72 -10.17
N ASP A 129 -12.59 -13.88 -10.54
CA ASP A 129 -13.33 -15.11 -10.24
C ASP A 129 -12.97 -16.24 -11.22
N ASP A 130 -13.51 -17.46 -10.99
CA ASP A 130 -13.26 -18.63 -11.84
C ASP A 130 -13.70 -18.44 -13.31
N GLN A 131 -14.52 -17.43 -13.59
CA GLN A 131 -14.97 -17.06 -14.94
C GLN A 131 -14.10 -15.95 -15.56
N GLY A 132 -13.07 -15.47 -14.84
CA GLY A 132 -12.19 -14.38 -15.27
C GLY A 132 -12.78 -12.98 -15.06
N ASN A 133 -13.93 -12.84 -14.39
CA ASN A 133 -14.49 -11.52 -14.11
C ASN A 133 -13.64 -10.81 -13.06
N ARG A 134 -13.31 -9.56 -13.35
CA ARG A 134 -12.55 -8.69 -12.44
C ARG A 134 -13.40 -8.29 -11.23
N LEU A 135 -12.82 -8.42 -10.05
CA LEU A 135 -13.40 -8.12 -8.75
C LEU A 135 -12.57 -7.06 -8.03
N SER A 136 -13.19 -5.95 -7.69
CA SER A 136 -12.59 -4.92 -6.84
C SER A 136 -13.09 -5.13 -5.40
N TYR A 137 -12.22 -5.67 -4.55
CA TYR A 137 -12.52 -5.83 -3.12
C TYR A 137 -12.34 -4.52 -2.40
N MET A 138 -13.37 -4.09 -1.71
CA MET A 138 -13.36 -2.82 -0.98
C MET A 138 -14.05 -2.93 0.37
N LYS A 139 -13.63 -2.06 1.27
CA LYS A 139 -14.32 -1.79 2.54
C LYS A 139 -15.11 -0.51 2.40
N ILE A 140 -16.39 -0.54 2.74
CA ILE A 140 -17.22 0.65 2.82
C ILE A 140 -16.94 1.34 4.15
N THR A 141 -16.44 2.57 4.10
CA THR A 141 -15.97 3.34 5.26
C THR A 141 -16.89 4.49 5.63
N GLY A 142 -17.95 4.72 4.85
CA GLY A 142 -18.99 5.72 5.10
C GLY A 142 -20.20 5.50 4.23
N GLY A 143 -21.37 5.92 4.66
CA GLY A 143 -22.61 5.83 3.91
C GLY A 143 -22.99 4.40 3.51
N THR A 144 -23.46 4.26 2.27
CA THR A 144 -23.91 2.96 1.72
C THR A 144 -23.70 2.94 0.22
N LEU A 145 -23.02 1.91 -0.29
CA LEU A 145 -22.88 1.65 -1.72
C LEU A 145 -24.10 0.89 -2.24
N LYS A 146 -24.67 1.32 -3.36
CA LYS A 146 -25.79 0.64 -4.03
C LYS A 146 -25.40 0.07 -5.38
N VAL A 147 -26.05 -1.03 -5.79
CA VAL A 147 -25.90 -1.59 -7.12
C VAL A 147 -26.32 -0.56 -8.17
N LYS A 148 -25.56 -0.45 -9.27
CA LYS A 148 -25.68 0.52 -10.36
C LYS A 148 -25.33 1.97 -9.98
N GLU A 149 -24.81 2.20 -8.81
CA GLU A 149 -24.24 3.50 -8.43
C GLU A 149 -22.92 3.77 -9.17
N LEU A 150 -22.74 5.01 -9.60
CA LEU A 150 -21.50 5.49 -10.22
C LEU A 150 -20.42 5.65 -9.15
N LEU A 151 -19.30 4.96 -9.31
CA LEU A 151 -18.13 5.10 -8.46
C LEU A 151 -17.03 5.95 -9.08
N THR A 152 -16.96 5.97 -10.42
CA THR A 152 -16.12 6.88 -11.19
C THR A 152 -16.99 7.62 -12.21
N ASP A 153 -16.43 8.56 -12.97
CA ASP A 153 -17.15 9.31 -13.99
C ASP A 153 -17.80 8.41 -15.05
N THR A 154 -17.29 7.19 -15.24
CA THR A 154 -17.69 6.28 -16.32
C THR A 154 -18.14 4.90 -15.87
N GLU A 155 -17.77 4.46 -14.68
CA GLU A 155 -17.96 3.07 -14.21
C GLU A 155 -18.93 2.96 -13.03
N LYS A 156 -19.72 1.89 -13.06
CA LYS A 156 -20.76 1.60 -12.07
C LYS A 156 -20.47 0.31 -11.32
N ALA A 157 -20.94 0.23 -10.08
CA ALA A 157 -21.02 -1.01 -9.33
C ALA A 157 -22.09 -1.94 -9.95
N ASP A 158 -21.69 -2.89 -10.80
CA ASP A 158 -22.63 -3.79 -11.49
C ASP A 158 -23.25 -4.80 -10.54
N GLN A 159 -22.43 -5.48 -9.74
CA GLN A 159 -22.85 -6.38 -8.68
C GLN A 159 -22.05 -6.09 -7.43
N ILE A 160 -22.68 -6.28 -6.29
CA ILE A 160 -22.04 -6.27 -4.98
C ILE A 160 -22.12 -7.70 -4.45
N ARG A 161 -20.97 -8.31 -4.18
CA ARG A 161 -20.82 -9.67 -3.66
C ARG A 161 -20.26 -9.65 -2.25
N ILE A 162 -20.94 -10.28 -1.31
CA ILE A 162 -20.45 -10.46 0.06
C ILE A 162 -20.00 -11.92 0.18
N TYR A 163 -18.70 -12.12 0.41
CA TYR A 163 -18.08 -13.44 0.47
C TYR A 163 -18.10 -14.02 1.89
N SER A 164 -18.39 -15.32 1.98
CA SER A 164 -18.19 -16.14 3.16
C SER A 164 -17.44 -17.41 2.75
N GLY A 165 -16.13 -17.40 2.93
CA GLY A 165 -15.22 -18.39 2.33
C GLY A 165 -15.24 -18.30 0.81
N VAL A 166 -15.44 -19.42 0.12
CA VAL A 166 -15.52 -19.51 -1.36
C VAL A 166 -16.89 -19.13 -1.92
N LYS A 167 -17.93 -19.06 -1.09
CA LYS A 167 -19.29 -18.71 -1.50
C LYS A 167 -19.55 -17.24 -1.31
N PHE A 168 -20.38 -16.68 -2.18
CA PHE A 168 -20.83 -15.29 -2.05
C PHE A 168 -22.35 -15.17 -2.17
N GLU A 169 -22.86 -14.11 -1.60
CA GLU A 169 -24.25 -13.65 -1.75
C GLU A 169 -24.28 -12.33 -2.51
N LEU A 170 -25.28 -12.16 -3.37
CA LEU A 170 -25.51 -10.89 -4.06
C LEU A 170 -26.27 -9.93 -3.15
N ALA A 171 -25.68 -8.78 -2.87
CA ALA A 171 -26.32 -7.73 -2.10
C ALA A 171 -26.82 -6.61 -3.03
N LYS A 172 -27.93 -5.98 -2.68
CA LYS A 172 -28.44 -4.80 -3.37
C LYS A 172 -27.71 -3.55 -2.92
N GLU A 173 -27.24 -3.53 -1.69
CA GLU A 173 -26.50 -2.46 -1.06
C GLU A 173 -25.52 -2.99 -0.03
N ALA A 174 -24.46 -2.23 0.22
CA ALA A 174 -23.45 -2.50 1.24
C ALA A 174 -23.30 -1.27 2.15
N PRO A 175 -23.76 -1.33 3.40
CA PRO A 175 -23.58 -0.23 4.35
C PRO A 175 -22.14 -0.13 4.85
N ALA A 176 -21.82 1.02 5.47
CA ALA A 176 -20.53 1.25 6.09
C ALA A 176 -20.14 0.13 7.07
N GLY A 177 -18.86 -0.25 7.07
CA GLY A 177 -18.32 -1.39 7.80
C GLY A 177 -18.30 -2.70 6.99
N THR A 178 -19.05 -2.79 5.88
CA THR A 178 -19.10 -3.98 5.02
C THR A 178 -17.83 -4.11 4.18
N ILE A 179 -17.31 -5.34 4.07
CA ILE A 179 -16.31 -5.73 3.08
C ILE A 179 -17.04 -6.46 1.96
N CYS A 180 -16.87 -5.99 0.73
CA CYS A 180 -17.52 -6.57 -0.43
C CYS A 180 -16.61 -6.59 -1.66
N ALA A 181 -16.95 -7.42 -2.64
CA ALA A 181 -16.34 -7.41 -3.96
C ALA A 181 -17.34 -6.82 -4.97
N VAL A 182 -16.87 -5.89 -5.78
CA VAL A 182 -17.67 -5.17 -6.76
C VAL A 182 -17.20 -5.54 -8.17
N THR A 183 -18.16 -5.82 -9.06
CA THR A 183 -17.90 -6.01 -10.50
C THR A 183 -18.28 -4.76 -11.29
N GLY A 184 -17.77 -4.63 -12.52
CA GLY A 184 -18.06 -3.51 -13.41
C GLY A 184 -17.05 -2.35 -13.33
N LEU A 185 -15.97 -2.54 -12.57
CA LEU A 185 -14.89 -1.57 -12.42
C LEU A 185 -13.62 -2.10 -13.10
N SER A 186 -13.11 -1.43 -14.12
CA SER A 186 -11.94 -1.85 -14.90
C SER A 186 -10.67 -1.08 -14.55
N GLN A 187 -10.79 0.12 -13.99
CA GLN A 187 -9.68 1.04 -13.74
C GLN A 187 -9.25 1.13 -12.27
N THR A 188 -9.94 0.43 -11.38
CA THR A 188 -9.62 0.47 -9.95
C THR A 188 -8.30 -0.25 -9.63
N HIS A 189 -7.62 0.18 -8.57
CA HIS A 189 -6.38 -0.44 -8.09
C HIS A 189 -6.37 -0.51 -6.56
N PRO A 190 -5.55 -1.39 -5.97
CA PRO A 190 -5.37 -1.43 -4.52
C PRO A 190 -4.88 -0.08 -3.99
N GLY A 191 -5.46 0.37 -2.87
CA GLY A 191 -5.15 1.67 -2.29
C GLY A 191 -6.05 2.82 -2.76
N GLN A 192 -6.83 2.64 -3.83
CA GLN A 192 -7.75 3.66 -4.32
C GLN A 192 -8.88 3.96 -3.34
N GLY A 193 -9.14 5.25 -3.12
CA GLY A 193 -10.25 5.73 -2.30
C GLY A 193 -11.40 6.28 -3.16
N PHE A 194 -12.61 6.17 -2.62
CA PHE A 194 -13.83 6.76 -3.18
C PHE A 194 -14.54 7.63 -2.14
N GLY A 195 -15.20 8.68 -2.58
CA GLY A 195 -15.94 9.59 -1.71
C GLY A 195 -15.01 10.33 -0.75
N ILE A 196 -15.22 10.14 0.56
CA ILE A 196 -14.38 10.77 1.61
C ILE A 196 -13.00 10.14 1.76
N GLU A 197 -12.78 8.95 1.19
CA GLU A 197 -11.50 8.27 1.28
C GLU A 197 -10.48 8.86 0.29
N ARG A 198 -9.26 9.05 0.77
CA ARG A 198 -8.11 9.43 -0.06
C ARG A 198 -7.40 8.20 -0.59
N GLU A 199 -6.65 8.38 -1.62
CA GLU A 199 -5.72 7.35 -2.10
C GLU A 199 -4.67 7.01 -1.02
N SER A 200 -4.30 5.74 -0.92
CA SER A 200 -3.22 5.33 -0.01
C SER A 200 -1.87 5.75 -0.57
N GLU A 201 -0.96 6.11 0.31
CA GLU A 201 0.44 6.29 -0.06
C GLU A 201 1.01 4.98 -0.63
N MET A 202 1.95 5.11 -1.56
CA MET A 202 2.66 3.97 -2.14
C MET A 202 3.37 3.17 -1.05
N PRO A 203 3.49 1.83 -1.20
CA PRO A 203 4.23 1.03 -0.25
C PRO A 203 5.70 1.48 -0.17
N VAL A 204 6.25 1.50 1.03
CA VAL A 204 7.64 1.94 1.29
C VAL A 204 8.68 0.99 0.65
N LEU A 205 8.31 -0.30 0.50
CA LEU A 205 9.19 -1.31 -0.06
C LEU A 205 8.90 -1.47 -1.56
N GLU A 206 9.88 -1.13 -2.39
CA GLU A 206 9.85 -1.36 -3.83
C GLU A 206 10.70 -2.60 -4.18
N PRO A 207 10.28 -3.43 -5.17
CA PRO A 207 11.10 -4.55 -5.62
C PRO A 207 12.39 -4.05 -6.26
N VAL A 208 13.50 -4.67 -5.91
CA VAL A 208 14.85 -4.22 -6.30
C VAL A 208 15.57 -5.15 -7.28
N LEU A 209 14.98 -6.30 -7.56
CA LEU A 209 15.57 -7.28 -8.48
C LEU A 209 14.69 -7.41 -9.71
N ASN A 210 15.33 -7.30 -10.87
CA ASN A 210 14.70 -7.47 -12.18
C ASN A 210 15.04 -8.84 -12.75
N TYR A 211 14.02 -9.66 -12.97
CA TYR A 211 14.17 -11.01 -13.52
C TYR A 211 13.52 -11.11 -14.89
N ARG A 212 14.24 -11.66 -15.85
CA ARG A 212 13.68 -12.04 -17.13
C ARG A 212 12.82 -13.29 -16.97
N ILE A 213 11.60 -13.27 -17.51
CA ILE A 213 10.71 -14.43 -17.57
C ILE A 213 11.01 -15.21 -18.85
N LEU A 214 11.43 -16.46 -18.72
CA LEU A 214 11.74 -17.35 -19.82
C LEU A 214 10.51 -18.20 -20.13
N LEU A 215 9.93 -18.00 -21.32
CA LEU A 215 8.75 -18.71 -21.78
C LEU A 215 9.15 -19.97 -22.58
N PRO A 216 8.33 -21.05 -22.59
CA PRO A 216 8.47 -22.17 -23.50
C PRO A 216 8.41 -21.73 -24.97
N GLU A 217 9.05 -22.48 -25.86
CA GLU A 217 9.13 -22.14 -27.31
C GLU A 217 7.77 -22.11 -28.02
N ASP A 218 6.79 -22.83 -27.52
CA ASP A 218 5.42 -22.92 -28.03
C ASP A 218 4.48 -21.85 -27.45
N CYS A 219 4.98 -21.00 -26.53
CA CYS A 219 4.19 -19.95 -25.87
C CYS A 219 4.23 -18.64 -26.66
N ASP A 220 3.05 -18.12 -27.00
CA ASP A 220 2.92 -16.77 -27.60
C ASP A 220 3.24 -15.69 -26.56
N VAL A 221 4.34 -14.94 -26.82
CA VAL A 221 4.86 -13.91 -25.90
C VAL A 221 3.86 -12.80 -25.65
N HIS A 222 3.12 -12.34 -26.68
CA HIS A 222 2.18 -11.25 -26.54
C HIS A 222 0.92 -11.66 -25.78
N GLN A 223 0.44 -12.87 -25.97
CA GLN A 223 -0.67 -13.41 -25.18
C GLN A 223 -0.25 -13.61 -23.73
N MET A 224 0.97 -14.09 -23.50
CA MET A 224 1.49 -14.26 -22.15
C MET A 224 1.72 -12.92 -21.45
N LEU A 225 2.23 -11.91 -22.14
CA LEU A 225 2.37 -10.55 -21.60
C LEU A 225 1.01 -10.02 -21.10
N LYS A 226 -0.06 -10.22 -21.89
CA LYS A 226 -1.42 -9.79 -21.46
C LYS A 226 -1.85 -10.50 -20.18
N LYS A 227 -1.63 -11.82 -20.08
CA LYS A 227 -1.95 -12.61 -18.88
C LYS A 227 -1.12 -12.18 -17.67
N LEU A 228 0.16 -11.87 -17.86
CA LEU A 228 1.02 -11.36 -16.79
C LEU A 228 0.61 -9.96 -16.33
N LYS A 229 0.14 -9.11 -17.23
CA LYS A 229 -0.45 -7.81 -16.88
C LYS A 229 -1.75 -7.96 -16.08
N GLU A 230 -2.53 -9.01 -16.30
CA GLU A 230 -3.70 -9.34 -15.47
C GLU A 230 -3.28 -9.76 -14.03
N LEU A 231 -2.14 -10.44 -13.87
CA LEU A 231 -1.57 -10.74 -12.55
C LEU A 231 -1.03 -9.47 -11.87
N GLU A 232 -0.40 -8.56 -12.61
CA GLU A 232 0.07 -7.28 -12.08
C GLU A 232 -1.08 -6.41 -11.54
N GLU A 233 -2.29 -6.46 -12.14
CA GLU A 233 -3.45 -5.77 -11.58
C GLU A 233 -3.83 -6.29 -10.18
N GLU A 234 -3.61 -7.57 -9.92
CA GLU A 234 -3.89 -8.21 -8.62
C GLU A 234 -2.75 -8.01 -7.62
N GLU A 235 -1.52 -8.03 -8.10
CA GLU A 235 -0.27 -7.88 -7.36
C GLU A 235 0.58 -6.77 -8.00
N PRO A 236 0.29 -5.49 -7.71
CA PRO A 236 0.95 -4.35 -8.37
C PRO A 236 2.49 -4.31 -8.17
N GLU A 237 2.97 -5.00 -7.14
CA GLU A 237 4.41 -5.10 -6.84
C GLU A 237 5.20 -5.89 -7.89
N LEU A 238 4.52 -6.64 -8.77
CA LEU A 238 5.19 -7.46 -9.79
C LEU A 238 5.87 -6.64 -10.89
N HIS A 239 5.46 -5.41 -11.15
CA HIS A 239 6.00 -4.50 -12.17
C HIS A 239 6.44 -5.23 -13.44
N ILE A 240 5.49 -5.74 -14.21
CA ILE A 240 5.75 -6.47 -15.45
C ILE A 240 6.18 -5.49 -16.55
N VAL A 241 7.40 -5.62 -17.05
CA VAL A 241 7.98 -4.75 -18.07
C VAL A 241 8.19 -5.51 -19.37
N TRP A 242 7.72 -4.95 -20.48
CA TRP A 242 7.99 -5.42 -21.82
C TRP A 242 9.17 -4.66 -22.42
N ASN A 243 10.24 -5.38 -22.76
CA ASN A 243 11.38 -4.81 -23.48
C ASN A 243 11.21 -5.06 -24.98
N GLU A 244 10.78 -4.04 -25.73
CA GLU A 244 10.55 -4.14 -27.17
C GLU A 244 11.81 -4.45 -27.97
N GLN A 245 12.97 -3.96 -27.55
CA GLN A 245 14.24 -4.15 -28.29
C GLN A 245 14.73 -5.58 -28.21
N LEU A 246 14.54 -6.22 -27.07
CA LEU A 246 14.97 -7.61 -26.84
C LEU A 246 13.84 -8.62 -27.05
N GLY A 247 12.58 -8.17 -27.14
CA GLY A 247 11.42 -9.05 -27.19
C GLY A 247 11.25 -9.88 -25.91
N GLU A 248 11.56 -9.30 -24.76
CA GLU A 248 11.62 -9.99 -23.48
C GLU A 248 10.62 -9.43 -22.46
N ILE A 249 10.06 -10.33 -21.64
CA ILE A 249 9.23 -9.95 -20.50
C ILE A 249 10.08 -10.00 -19.23
N HIS A 250 10.01 -8.96 -18.43
CA HIS A 250 10.69 -8.85 -17.15
C HIS A 250 9.68 -8.66 -16.02
N ALA A 251 10.00 -9.15 -14.82
CA ALA A 251 9.27 -8.90 -13.59
C ALA A 251 10.22 -8.37 -12.51
N MET A 252 9.78 -7.34 -11.78
CA MET A 252 10.52 -6.88 -10.61
C MET A 252 10.03 -7.63 -9.38
N LEU A 253 10.96 -8.20 -8.61
CA LEU A 253 10.69 -9.06 -7.46
C LEU A 253 11.64 -8.72 -6.30
N MET A 254 11.23 -9.01 -5.08
CA MET A 254 12.07 -8.80 -3.89
C MET A 254 13.04 -9.95 -3.64
N GLY A 255 12.80 -11.16 -4.19
CA GLY A 255 13.66 -12.30 -3.97
C GLY A 255 13.13 -13.64 -4.50
N GLU A 256 13.88 -14.70 -4.21
CA GLU A 256 13.63 -16.06 -4.73
C GLU A 256 12.28 -16.64 -4.32
N VAL A 257 11.77 -16.33 -3.12
CA VAL A 257 10.46 -16.82 -2.65
C VAL A 257 9.33 -16.32 -3.54
N GLN A 258 9.39 -15.06 -3.99
CA GLN A 258 8.39 -14.51 -4.91
C GLN A 258 8.47 -15.15 -6.29
N ILE A 259 9.66 -15.56 -6.74
CA ILE A 259 9.83 -16.32 -7.99
C ILE A 259 9.04 -17.63 -7.94
N GLU A 260 9.19 -18.39 -6.85
CA GLU A 260 8.47 -19.66 -6.68
C GLU A 260 6.95 -19.46 -6.64
N ILE A 261 6.49 -18.44 -5.91
CA ILE A 261 5.07 -18.08 -5.86
C ILE A 261 4.56 -17.70 -7.26
N LEU A 262 5.28 -16.86 -7.97
CA LEU A 262 4.87 -16.40 -9.31
C LEU A 262 4.89 -17.56 -10.34
N LYS A 263 5.88 -18.45 -10.29
CA LYS A 263 5.90 -19.69 -11.10
C LYS A 263 4.65 -20.53 -10.85
N HIS A 264 4.29 -20.72 -9.58
CA HIS A 264 3.12 -21.49 -9.19
C HIS A 264 1.82 -20.85 -9.68
N LEU A 265 1.65 -19.54 -9.49
CA LEU A 265 0.49 -18.78 -9.96
C LEU A 265 0.33 -18.84 -11.48
N ILE A 266 1.43 -18.71 -12.24
CA ILE A 266 1.42 -18.80 -13.69
C ILE A 266 1.00 -20.21 -14.13
N TRP A 267 1.55 -21.24 -13.49
CA TRP A 267 1.18 -22.61 -13.77
C TRP A 267 -0.28 -22.92 -13.44
N GLU A 268 -0.76 -22.53 -12.25
CA GLU A 268 -2.14 -22.76 -11.82
C GLU A 268 -3.16 -22.14 -12.75
N ARG A 269 -2.92 -20.87 -13.15
CA ARG A 269 -3.90 -20.11 -13.94
C ARG A 269 -3.81 -20.34 -15.43
N PHE A 270 -2.58 -20.48 -15.95
CA PHE A 270 -2.36 -20.45 -17.40
C PHE A 270 -1.81 -21.75 -17.96
N HIS A 271 -1.47 -22.69 -17.09
CA HIS A 271 -0.85 -23.99 -17.43
C HIS A 271 0.43 -23.84 -18.27
N VAL A 272 1.19 -22.77 -18.05
CA VAL A 272 2.46 -22.49 -18.69
C VAL A 272 3.58 -22.64 -17.67
N ALA A 273 4.55 -23.51 -17.94
CA ALA A 273 5.75 -23.64 -17.13
C ALA A 273 6.77 -22.55 -17.55
N VAL A 274 7.05 -21.63 -16.67
CA VAL A 274 8.02 -20.55 -16.91
C VAL A 274 9.27 -20.76 -16.07
N GLU A 275 10.42 -20.29 -16.59
CA GLU A 275 11.67 -20.20 -15.85
C GLU A 275 12.05 -18.73 -15.70
N PHE A 276 12.94 -18.45 -14.74
CA PHE A 276 13.45 -17.11 -14.51
C PHE A 276 14.95 -17.08 -14.78
N GLY A 277 15.41 -16.04 -15.46
CA GLY A 277 16.83 -15.78 -15.66
C GLY A 277 17.52 -15.34 -14.36
N THR A 278 18.79 -15.01 -14.45
CA THR A 278 19.54 -14.40 -13.34
C THR A 278 18.97 -13.03 -13.04
N GLY A 279 18.71 -12.76 -11.74
CA GLY A 279 18.24 -11.46 -11.29
C GLY A 279 19.31 -10.39 -11.47
N ASN A 280 18.90 -9.22 -11.94
CA ASN A 280 19.74 -8.03 -12.01
C ASN A 280 19.21 -7.00 -11.02
N ILE A 281 20.13 -6.31 -10.32
CA ILE A 281 19.77 -5.22 -9.41
C ILE A 281 19.20 -4.07 -10.24
N VAL A 282 18.08 -3.50 -9.76
CA VAL A 282 17.49 -2.30 -10.34
C VAL A 282 18.24 -1.09 -9.79
N TYR A 283 19.12 -0.54 -10.59
CA TYR A 283 19.80 0.71 -10.27
C TYR A 283 18.90 1.91 -10.53
N LYS A 284 19.18 3.02 -9.84
CA LYS A 284 18.68 4.36 -10.17
C LYS A 284 19.88 5.27 -10.44
N GLU A 285 19.67 6.40 -11.10
CA GLU A 285 20.74 7.38 -11.38
C GLU A 285 20.37 8.74 -10.80
N THR A 286 21.37 9.48 -10.34
CA THR A 286 21.24 10.88 -9.93
C THR A 286 22.44 11.69 -10.40
N ILE A 287 22.55 12.95 -10.03
CA ILE A 287 23.67 13.84 -10.34
C ILE A 287 24.32 14.36 -9.07
N ALA A 288 25.63 14.60 -9.11
CA ALA A 288 26.38 15.10 -7.97
C ALA A 288 26.43 16.66 -7.89
N GLU A 289 26.19 17.35 -8.99
CA GLU A 289 26.36 18.80 -9.09
C GLU A 289 25.26 19.40 -9.98
N PRO A 290 24.81 20.63 -9.71
CA PRO A 290 23.84 21.33 -10.55
C PRO A 290 24.33 21.48 -12.00
N VAL A 291 23.43 21.33 -12.94
CA VAL A 291 23.72 21.47 -14.37
C VAL A 291 22.54 22.07 -15.12
N GLU A 292 22.83 22.93 -16.09
CA GLU A 292 21.82 23.41 -17.04
C GLU A 292 21.72 22.47 -18.24
N GLY A 293 20.49 22.00 -18.50
CA GLY A 293 20.12 21.26 -19.66
C GLY A 293 19.32 22.13 -20.64
N VAL A 294 19.73 22.13 -21.92
CA VAL A 294 19.08 22.89 -22.98
C VAL A 294 18.51 21.97 -24.03
N GLY A 295 17.25 22.11 -24.31
CA GLY A 295 16.54 21.39 -25.36
C GLY A 295 16.00 22.33 -26.41
N HIS A 296 16.38 22.09 -27.66
CA HIS A 296 15.92 22.85 -28.82
C HIS A 296 15.28 21.91 -29.83
N PHE A 297 14.11 22.28 -30.32
CA PHE A 297 13.36 21.54 -31.33
C PHE A 297 12.90 22.49 -32.42
N GLU A 298 13.48 22.35 -33.63
CA GLU A 298 13.25 23.23 -34.77
C GLU A 298 13.25 22.46 -36.09
N PRO A 299 12.37 21.45 -36.29
CA PRO A 299 12.14 20.90 -37.63
C PRO A 299 11.11 21.75 -38.36
N LEU A 300 11.24 21.87 -39.68
CA LEU A 300 10.36 22.56 -40.62
C LEU A 300 9.02 23.12 -40.06
N ARG A 301 8.96 24.43 -39.77
CA ARG A 301 7.80 25.14 -39.20
C ARG A 301 7.42 24.79 -37.76
N HIS A 302 8.32 24.20 -37.00
CA HIS A 302 8.16 23.95 -35.57
C HIS A 302 9.29 24.64 -34.81
N TYR A 303 9.01 25.16 -33.64
CA TYR A 303 10.03 25.77 -32.79
C TYR A 303 9.66 25.67 -31.32
N ALA A 304 10.54 25.10 -30.52
CA ALA A 304 10.47 25.17 -29.05
C ALA A 304 11.88 25.11 -28.46
N GLU A 305 12.10 25.91 -27.43
CA GLU A 305 13.33 25.91 -26.64
C GLU A 305 13.00 25.85 -25.15
N VAL A 306 13.71 24.99 -24.43
CA VAL A 306 13.50 24.73 -22.99
C VAL A 306 14.86 24.68 -22.31
N HIS A 307 15.01 25.43 -21.24
CA HIS A 307 16.17 25.42 -20.36
C HIS A 307 15.75 24.92 -18.98
N LEU A 308 16.38 23.86 -18.53
CA LEU A 308 16.12 23.23 -17.24
C LEU A 308 17.39 23.31 -16.39
N LEU A 309 17.24 23.71 -15.15
CA LEU A 309 18.25 23.52 -14.12
C LEU A 309 17.97 22.18 -13.44
N LEU A 310 18.92 21.27 -13.51
CA LEU A 310 18.90 19.98 -12.83
C LEU A 310 19.81 20.10 -11.61
N GLU A 311 19.27 19.84 -10.43
CA GLU A 311 19.98 19.91 -9.17
C GLU A 311 19.85 18.61 -8.39
N PRO A 312 20.89 18.15 -7.67
CA PRO A 312 20.77 17.00 -6.79
C PRO A 312 19.76 17.29 -5.67
N GLY A 313 18.89 16.32 -5.37
CA GLY A 313 17.93 16.33 -4.27
C GLY A 313 18.44 15.54 -3.08
N GLU A 314 17.66 15.57 -2.00
CA GLU A 314 17.92 14.72 -0.82
C GLU A 314 17.68 13.24 -1.16
N PRO A 315 18.43 12.30 -0.58
CA PRO A 315 18.21 10.88 -0.77
C PRO A 315 16.76 10.47 -0.42
N GLY A 316 16.09 9.78 -1.34
CA GLY A 316 14.70 9.36 -1.19
C GLY A 316 13.66 10.43 -1.53
N SER A 317 14.07 11.62 -2.00
CA SER A 317 13.13 12.70 -2.37
C SER A 317 12.44 12.50 -3.71
N GLY A 318 12.90 11.53 -4.51
CA GLY A 318 12.39 11.28 -5.86
C GLY A 318 12.67 12.45 -6.83
N LEU A 319 11.84 12.59 -7.86
CA LEU A 319 11.90 13.71 -8.79
C LEU A 319 10.92 14.81 -8.36
N GLN A 320 11.43 16.03 -8.30
CA GLN A 320 10.63 17.21 -7.99
C GLN A 320 10.73 18.21 -9.14
N PHE A 321 9.59 18.78 -9.56
CA PHE A 321 9.52 19.67 -10.71
C PHE A 321 9.04 21.07 -10.32
N PHE A 322 9.79 22.09 -10.75
CA PHE A 322 9.53 23.48 -10.42
C PHE A 322 9.62 24.38 -11.65
N THR A 323 9.08 25.59 -11.56
CA THR A 323 9.29 26.66 -12.53
C THR A 323 9.76 27.94 -11.82
N ALA A 324 10.84 28.52 -12.33
CA ALA A 324 11.32 29.83 -12.00
C ALA A 324 11.25 30.77 -13.22
N CYS A 325 10.63 30.32 -14.31
CA CYS A 325 10.49 31.08 -15.54
C CYS A 325 9.47 32.21 -15.37
N SER A 326 9.80 33.43 -15.79
CA SER A 326 8.84 34.54 -15.83
C SER A 326 7.74 34.28 -16.89
N GLU A 327 6.50 34.65 -16.58
CA GLU A 327 5.37 34.62 -17.52
C GLU A 327 5.57 35.59 -18.70
N ASP A 328 6.38 36.66 -18.53
CA ASP A 328 6.76 37.57 -19.60
C ASP A 328 7.68 36.92 -20.64
N VAL A 329 8.43 35.88 -20.24
CA VAL A 329 9.36 35.14 -21.10
C VAL A 329 8.66 33.98 -21.80
N LEU A 330 7.88 33.22 -21.03
CA LEU A 330 7.13 32.06 -21.53
C LEU A 330 5.76 32.01 -20.87
N ASP A 331 4.71 31.99 -21.66
CA ASP A 331 3.32 31.93 -21.19
C ASP A 331 3.09 30.76 -20.23
N ARG A 332 2.26 30.97 -19.20
CA ARG A 332 1.98 30.04 -18.13
C ARG A 332 1.46 28.68 -18.62
N ASN A 333 0.72 28.65 -19.72
CA ASN A 333 0.18 27.40 -20.28
C ASN A 333 1.33 26.53 -20.84
N TRP A 334 2.32 27.17 -21.49
CA TRP A 334 3.51 26.46 -21.95
C TRP A 334 4.37 25.96 -20.80
N GLN A 335 4.52 26.75 -19.72
CA GLN A 335 5.24 26.30 -18.52
C GLN A 335 4.57 25.08 -17.90
N ARG A 336 3.25 25.08 -17.72
CA ARG A 336 2.48 23.91 -17.23
C ARG A 336 2.66 22.70 -18.11
N LEU A 337 2.59 22.89 -19.44
CA LEU A 337 2.77 21.79 -20.39
C LEU A 337 4.16 21.18 -20.29
N ILE A 338 5.21 21.98 -20.10
CA ILE A 338 6.58 21.47 -19.88
C ILE A 338 6.64 20.65 -18.59
N LEU A 339 6.06 21.11 -17.49
CA LEU A 339 6.01 20.36 -16.24
C LEU A 339 5.25 19.03 -16.42
N THR A 340 4.10 19.05 -17.09
CA THR A 340 3.38 17.82 -17.44
C THR A 340 4.24 16.84 -18.24
N HIS A 341 5.06 17.35 -19.20
CA HIS A 341 5.97 16.50 -19.97
C HIS A 341 7.14 15.95 -19.16
N LEU A 342 7.53 16.59 -18.08
CA LEU A 342 8.50 16.06 -17.12
C LEU A 342 7.89 14.94 -16.27
N GLU A 343 6.60 15.05 -15.90
CA GLU A 343 5.90 14.10 -15.05
C GLU A 343 5.36 12.87 -15.82
N GLU A 344 5.06 13.00 -17.13
CA GLU A 344 4.35 11.98 -17.91
C GLU A 344 5.13 10.69 -18.16
N ARG A 345 6.43 10.66 -17.87
CA ARG A 345 7.28 9.49 -18.09
C ARG A 345 8.52 9.46 -17.20
N GLU A 346 9.05 8.26 -17.00
CA GLU A 346 10.38 8.08 -16.43
C GLU A 346 11.47 8.58 -17.41
N HIS A 347 12.48 9.24 -16.86
CA HIS A 347 13.63 9.73 -17.60
C HIS A 347 14.83 8.80 -17.40
N PRO A 348 15.36 8.17 -18.47
CA PRO A 348 16.53 7.32 -18.35
C PRO A 348 17.80 8.16 -18.14
N GLY A 349 18.63 7.69 -17.21
CA GLY A 349 19.95 8.21 -16.95
C GLY A 349 20.93 7.94 -18.13
N VAL A 350 22.19 8.26 -17.93
CA VAL A 350 23.21 8.18 -18.99
C VAL A 350 24.30 7.15 -18.72
N LEU A 351 24.37 6.57 -17.51
CA LEU A 351 25.36 5.56 -17.14
C LEU A 351 24.91 4.16 -17.58
N THR A 352 23.73 3.77 -17.13
CA THR A 352 23.16 2.43 -17.39
C THR A 352 21.82 2.51 -18.10
N GLY A 353 21.23 3.70 -18.21
CA GLY A 353 19.87 3.89 -18.69
C GLY A 353 18.80 3.64 -17.62
N SER A 354 19.21 3.45 -16.37
CA SER A 354 18.31 3.32 -15.24
C SER A 354 17.55 4.63 -14.99
N PRO A 355 16.33 4.58 -14.41
CA PRO A 355 15.56 5.80 -14.13
C PRO A 355 16.34 6.77 -13.22
N ILE A 356 16.22 8.08 -13.50
CA ILE A 356 16.77 9.09 -12.61
C ILE A 356 15.86 9.28 -11.39
N THR A 357 16.48 9.67 -10.25
CA THR A 357 15.79 9.94 -8.98
C THR A 357 16.56 10.97 -8.17
N ASP A 358 15.96 11.44 -7.07
CA ASP A 358 16.58 12.35 -6.10
C ASP A 358 17.17 13.59 -6.76
N MET A 359 16.32 14.25 -7.53
CA MET A 359 16.69 15.46 -8.28
C MET A 359 15.55 16.47 -8.27
N GLN A 360 15.93 17.75 -8.25
CA GLN A 360 15.04 18.85 -8.57
C GLN A 360 15.29 19.30 -10.00
N ILE A 361 14.23 19.42 -10.78
CA ILE A 361 14.29 19.90 -12.16
C ILE A 361 13.45 21.18 -12.26
N THR A 362 14.12 22.31 -12.45
CA THR A 362 13.49 23.61 -12.48
C THR A 362 13.52 24.21 -13.88
N LEU A 363 12.36 24.56 -14.43
CA LEU A 363 12.27 25.35 -15.67
C LEU A 363 12.77 26.77 -15.40
N ILE A 364 13.92 27.15 -15.98
CA ILE A 364 14.50 28.46 -15.79
C ILE A 364 14.12 29.44 -16.90
N THR A 365 14.04 28.99 -18.14
CA THR A 365 13.59 29.81 -19.28
C THR A 365 13.14 28.90 -20.42
N GLY A 366 12.43 29.48 -21.37
CA GLY A 366 11.99 28.81 -22.57
C GLY A 366 11.55 29.79 -23.64
N ARG A 367 11.41 29.33 -24.88
CA ARG A 367 11.01 30.16 -25.98
C ARG A 367 10.03 29.47 -26.89
N ALA A 368 8.93 30.15 -27.21
CA ALA A 368 7.92 29.77 -28.18
C ALA A 368 7.94 30.72 -29.36
N HIS A 369 7.52 30.26 -30.52
CA HIS A 369 7.26 31.09 -31.69
C HIS A 369 5.76 31.19 -31.96
N LEU A 370 5.21 32.39 -32.05
CA LEU A 370 3.77 32.65 -32.15
C LEU A 370 3.03 31.88 -33.26
N LYS A 371 3.70 31.51 -34.34
CA LYS A 371 3.10 30.81 -35.51
C LYS A 371 3.61 29.37 -35.68
N HIS A 372 4.60 28.95 -34.95
CA HIS A 372 5.33 27.72 -35.23
C HIS A 372 5.56 26.85 -33.99
N THR A 373 4.89 27.13 -32.87
CA THR A 373 4.98 26.31 -31.68
C THR A 373 3.67 25.56 -31.44
N GLU A 374 3.74 24.26 -31.38
CA GLU A 374 2.66 23.35 -30.99
C GLU A 374 3.04 22.62 -29.68
N GLY A 375 2.06 22.04 -28.99
CA GLY A 375 2.29 21.37 -27.70
C GLY A 375 3.31 20.23 -27.81
N GLY A 376 3.30 19.47 -28.88
CA GLY A 376 4.25 18.39 -29.15
C GLY A 376 5.70 18.84 -29.29
N ASP A 377 5.95 20.13 -29.66
CA ASP A 377 7.29 20.67 -29.81
C ASP A 377 7.97 20.83 -28.44
N PHE A 378 7.20 21.31 -27.46
CA PHE A 378 7.69 21.41 -26.09
C PHE A 378 7.98 20.03 -25.47
N ARG A 379 7.20 18.99 -25.81
CA ARG A 379 7.52 17.62 -25.40
C ARG A 379 8.92 17.22 -25.87
N GLN A 380 9.21 17.44 -27.15
CA GLN A 380 10.51 17.09 -27.73
C GLN A 380 11.65 17.94 -27.13
N ALA A 381 11.42 19.24 -26.98
CA ALA A 381 12.41 20.14 -26.41
C ALA A 381 12.70 19.79 -24.93
N THR A 382 11.67 19.48 -24.14
CA THR A 382 11.80 19.08 -22.73
C THR A 382 12.65 17.80 -22.59
N TYR A 383 12.33 16.76 -23.36
CA TYR A 383 13.12 15.52 -23.30
C TYR A 383 14.56 15.70 -23.73
N ARG A 384 14.82 16.56 -24.72
CA ARG A 384 16.18 16.92 -25.15
C ARG A 384 16.93 17.70 -24.07
N ALA A 385 16.24 18.62 -23.35
CA ALA A 385 16.82 19.39 -22.26
C ALA A 385 17.27 18.46 -21.13
N VAL A 386 16.40 17.55 -20.67
CA VAL A 386 16.76 16.57 -19.64
C VAL A 386 17.96 15.74 -20.09
N ARG A 387 17.88 15.13 -21.28
CA ARG A 387 18.98 14.28 -21.79
C ARG A 387 20.29 15.03 -21.96
N GLN A 388 20.25 16.26 -22.44
CA GLN A 388 21.43 17.08 -22.64
C GLN A 388 22.06 17.48 -21.30
N GLY A 389 21.24 17.86 -20.31
CA GLY A 389 21.68 18.13 -18.94
C GLY A 389 22.36 16.91 -18.32
N LEU A 390 21.71 15.76 -18.35
CA LEU A 390 22.28 14.51 -17.82
C LEU A 390 23.60 14.10 -18.48
N LYS A 391 23.77 14.36 -19.80
CA LYS A 391 25.04 14.09 -20.50
C LYS A 391 26.19 15.02 -20.08
N LYS A 392 25.89 16.21 -19.60
CA LYS A 392 26.89 17.16 -19.08
C LYS A 392 27.17 16.93 -17.59
N ALA A 393 26.18 16.40 -16.87
CA ALA A 393 26.25 16.21 -15.43
C ALA A 393 27.30 15.14 -15.04
N LYS A 394 27.79 15.27 -13.82
CA LYS A 394 28.49 14.18 -13.15
C LYS A 394 27.46 13.22 -12.57
N SER A 395 27.06 12.23 -13.37
CA SER A 395 26.07 11.23 -12.97
C SER A 395 26.62 10.27 -11.91
N VAL A 396 25.75 9.83 -11.01
CA VAL A 396 26.03 8.88 -9.92
C VAL A 396 25.04 7.73 -10.03
N LEU A 397 25.55 6.50 -9.94
CA LEU A 397 24.72 5.30 -9.90
C LEU A 397 24.32 5.01 -8.45
N LEU A 398 23.03 4.80 -8.21
CA LEU A 398 22.46 4.46 -6.92
C LEU A 398 22.06 2.99 -6.90
N GLU A 399 22.51 2.28 -5.88
CA GLU A 399 22.15 0.91 -5.58
C GLU A 399 21.17 0.89 -4.41
N PRO A 400 20.09 0.07 -4.47
CA PRO A 400 19.17 -0.06 -3.35
C PRO A 400 19.89 -0.68 -2.15
N TYR A 401 19.68 -0.10 -0.98
CA TYR A 401 20.23 -0.59 0.29
C TYR A 401 19.07 -0.75 1.30
N TYR A 402 19.01 -1.95 1.94
CA TYR A 402 18.05 -2.30 2.98
C TYR A 402 18.74 -2.57 4.32
#